data_8904dafd74aaac80119830dea1434eb7
#
_entry.id   8904dafd74aaac80119830dea1434eb7
#
_cell.length_a   1.000
_cell.length_b   1.000
_cell.length_c   1.000
_cell.angle_alpha   90.00
_cell.angle_beta   90.00
_cell.angle_gamma   90.00
#
_symmetry.space_group_name_H-M   'P 1'
#
loop_
_entity.id
_entity.type
_entity.pdbx_description
1 polymer ?
#
loop_
_entity_poly.entity_id
_entity_poly.type
_entity_poly.pdbx_seq_one_letter_code
_entity_poly.pdbx_strand_id
1 'polypeptide(L)'
;MTTQDHPDDTRRALTAGIAHDVPRNRPQPSGNAAMNHDLAPDGTEKHSAKIGIAVIAALLANVMVAVVKFVVFMVTHSASMLSESVHSLADSGNELTLIIGNKLSHRPPSRKHPLCWSRARYLASFIVAVSLFAIGGVYSASEAIAKIREVVSGGPQAHAVDAHNMAIVLVVTVICAAIEGWSLHNGIKEAKERFEETHDPGPVSLIKFWKGTKSSDLAVVLAEDTLAVIGLAFAFLGSLLAILTGDEIWDAIGGTSIGILLIVGALLLGVQVSSLLIGEGASDHTYRVITQVLAENPDVERVLADPAAMHLSEKRILVLLKVQFRNETELDDAAAINRLEEQLRAAIPYYTLDIVVEPDTYDPVKAAKVEDWVD
;
A
#
# COMPACT_ATOMS: atom_id res chain seq x y z
N MET A 1 14.10 -34.36 60.27
CA MET A 1 15.22 -33.58 59.71
C MET A 1 15.10 -33.72 58.20
N THR A 2 14.30 -32.88 57.62
CA THR A 2 13.87 -32.88 56.20
C THR A 2 14.63 -31.78 55.51
N THR A 3 15.51 -32.11 54.56
CA THR A 3 16.19 -31.19 53.67
C THR A 3 15.28 -30.88 52.49
N GLN A 4 14.90 -29.62 52.37
CA GLN A 4 14.21 -29.05 51.21
C GLN A 4 15.24 -28.82 50.08
N ASP A 5 15.07 -29.52 48.97
CA ASP A 5 15.75 -29.23 47.71
C ASP A 5 15.11 -28.00 47.05
N HIS A 6 15.95 -27.01 46.74
CA HIS A 6 15.56 -25.76 46.11
C HIS A 6 15.68 -25.88 44.57
N PRO A 7 14.65 -25.49 43.78
CA PRO A 7 14.65 -25.68 42.29
C PRO A 7 15.58 -24.76 41.51
N ASP A 8 16.43 -23.97 42.16
CA ASP A 8 17.24 -22.92 41.47
C ASP A 8 18.64 -23.37 41.04
N ASP A 9 19.12 -24.54 41.51
CA ASP A 9 20.44 -25.03 41.14
C ASP A 9 20.52 -25.76 39.79
N THR A 10 19.38 -26.23 39.27
CA THR A 10 19.34 -26.91 37.95
C THR A 10 19.36 -25.92 36.77
N ARG A 11 18.98 -24.68 36.96
CA ARG A 11 19.10 -23.65 35.90
C ARG A 11 20.50 -23.07 35.75
N ARG A 12 21.33 -23.07 36.80
CA ARG A 12 22.73 -22.61 36.73
C ARG A 12 23.67 -23.60 36.09
N ALA A 13 23.37 -24.90 36.15
CA ALA A 13 24.19 -25.94 35.53
C ALA A 13 24.03 -26.02 34.00
N LEU A 14 22.84 -25.64 33.46
CA LEU A 14 22.56 -25.63 32.01
C LEU A 14 23.15 -24.43 31.28
N THR A 15 23.43 -23.33 31.98
CA THR A 15 24.04 -22.13 31.37
C THR A 15 25.55 -22.12 31.42
N ALA A 16 26.20 -22.98 32.25
CA ALA A 16 27.65 -23.07 32.36
C ALA A 16 28.31 -24.02 31.34
N GLY A 17 27.51 -24.87 30.67
CA GLY A 17 28.05 -25.88 29.73
C GLY A 17 28.16 -25.41 28.27
N ILE A 18 27.67 -24.24 27.92
CA ILE A 18 27.65 -23.75 26.50
C ILE A 18 28.73 -22.67 26.25
N ALA A 19 29.53 -22.32 27.27
CA ALA A 19 30.47 -21.18 27.18
C ALA A 19 31.93 -21.56 26.89
N HIS A 20 32.26 -22.78 26.63
CA HIS A 20 33.63 -23.18 26.34
C HIS A 20 33.68 -24.01 25.06
N ASP A 21 34.09 -23.38 23.99
CA ASP A 21 34.91 -23.74 22.83
C ASP A 21 34.45 -23.05 21.54
N VAL A 22 34.47 -21.73 21.58
CA VAL A 22 34.56 -20.96 20.32
C VAL A 22 35.99 -20.42 20.26
N PRO A 23 36.85 -20.85 19.31
CA PRO A 23 38.20 -20.31 19.16
C PRO A 23 38.13 -18.80 18.96
N ARG A 24 38.78 -18.04 19.86
CA ARG A 24 38.86 -16.56 19.82
C ARG A 24 39.72 -16.01 18.66
N ASN A 25 39.99 -16.80 17.64
CA ASN A 25 40.84 -16.39 16.52
C ASN A 25 40.18 -16.70 15.17
N ARG A 26 38.91 -16.27 14.99
CA ARG A 26 38.45 -16.02 13.62
C ARG A 26 38.96 -14.63 13.25
N PRO A 27 39.65 -14.46 12.10
CA PRO A 27 39.80 -13.13 11.52
C PRO A 27 38.42 -12.55 11.43
N GLN A 28 38.21 -11.36 12.01
CA GLN A 28 37.01 -10.63 11.78
C GLN A 28 36.90 -10.53 10.27
N PRO A 29 35.75 -10.93 9.64
CA PRO A 29 35.53 -10.58 8.25
C PRO A 29 35.67 -9.06 8.22
N SER A 30 36.64 -8.60 7.45
CA SER A 30 36.82 -7.18 7.16
C SER A 30 35.45 -6.67 6.83
N GLY A 31 34.89 -5.81 7.71
CA GLY A 31 33.54 -5.33 7.62
C GLY A 31 33.25 -4.80 6.21
N ASN A 32 32.04 -4.93 5.77
CA ASN A 32 31.42 -4.32 4.60
C ASN A 32 31.52 -5.01 3.24
N ALA A 33 31.78 -6.31 3.13
CA ALA A 33 31.68 -6.97 1.82
C ALA A 33 30.36 -7.70 1.53
N ALA A 34 29.36 -7.67 2.41
CA ALA A 34 28.12 -8.44 2.22
C ALA A 34 26.83 -7.63 2.16
N MET A 35 26.89 -6.30 2.06
CA MET A 35 25.67 -5.47 1.85
C MET A 35 25.98 -4.10 1.24
N ASN A 36 27.08 -3.95 0.53
CA ASN A 36 27.25 -2.83 -0.37
C ASN A 36 26.59 -3.20 -1.70
N HIS A 37 25.27 -3.11 -1.77
CA HIS A 37 24.66 -2.73 -3.01
C HIS A 37 25.22 -1.36 -3.35
N ASP A 38 25.93 -1.30 -4.46
CA ASP A 38 26.41 -0.09 -5.11
C ASP A 38 25.30 0.94 -5.17
N LEU A 39 25.28 1.80 -4.16
CA LEU A 39 24.66 3.12 -4.29
C LEU A 39 25.61 3.88 -5.20
N ALA A 40 25.34 3.85 -6.50
CA ALA A 40 26.06 4.65 -7.48
C ALA A 40 26.08 6.11 -6.98
N PRO A 41 27.25 6.69 -6.77
CA PRO A 41 27.33 8.11 -6.45
C PRO A 41 27.01 8.90 -7.72
N ASP A 42 26.29 9.99 -7.54
CA ASP A 42 26.23 11.10 -8.47
C ASP A 42 25.18 11.06 -9.60
N GLY A 43 23.97 11.26 -9.23
CA GLY A 43 22.80 11.51 -10.11
C GLY A 43 21.50 11.60 -9.29
N THR A 44 21.47 10.99 -8.13
CA THR A 44 20.26 10.80 -7.33
C THR A 44 19.86 12.01 -6.48
N GLU A 45 20.79 12.88 -6.09
CA GLU A 45 20.48 14.04 -5.23
C GLU A 45 19.65 15.12 -5.97
N LYS A 46 19.96 15.42 -7.23
CA LYS A 46 19.18 16.40 -8.00
C LYS A 46 17.80 15.87 -8.40
N HIS A 47 17.65 14.56 -8.60
CA HIS A 47 16.35 13.93 -8.88
C HIS A 47 15.49 13.85 -7.62
N SER A 48 16.08 13.47 -6.49
CA SER A 48 15.41 13.40 -5.20
C SER A 48 14.90 14.76 -4.72
N ALA A 49 15.69 15.82 -4.89
CA ALA A 49 15.28 17.18 -4.54
C ALA A 49 14.13 17.70 -5.41
N LYS A 50 14.14 17.42 -6.72
CA LYS A 50 13.05 17.80 -7.65
C LYS A 50 11.75 17.05 -7.33
N ILE A 51 11.81 15.76 -7.00
CA ILE A 51 10.65 14.97 -6.59
C ILE A 51 10.08 15.52 -5.29
N GLY A 52 10.93 15.87 -4.31
CA GLY A 52 10.48 16.45 -3.05
C GLY A 52 9.73 17.78 -3.21
N ILE A 53 10.19 18.66 -4.12
CA ILE A 53 9.52 19.94 -4.41
C ILE A 53 8.17 19.73 -5.10
N ALA A 54 8.09 18.79 -6.05
CA ALA A 54 6.85 18.49 -6.77
C ALA A 54 5.77 17.94 -5.80
N VAL A 55 6.15 17.04 -4.89
CA VAL A 55 5.24 16.48 -3.89
C VAL A 55 4.75 17.55 -2.92
N ILE A 56 5.61 18.45 -2.45
CA ILE A 56 5.21 19.57 -1.59
C ILE A 56 4.27 20.52 -2.34
N ALA A 57 4.53 20.78 -3.62
CA ALA A 57 3.66 21.63 -4.44
C ALA A 57 2.27 21.01 -4.63
N ALA A 58 2.19 19.70 -4.85
CA ALA A 58 0.94 18.96 -4.94
C ALA A 58 0.14 19.04 -3.62
N LEU A 59 0.78 18.76 -2.48
CA LEU A 59 0.18 18.90 -1.16
C LEU A 59 -0.37 20.30 -0.91
N LEU A 60 0.40 21.35 -1.25
CA LEU A 60 -0.06 22.73 -1.09
C LEU A 60 -1.26 23.05 -2.01
N ALA A 61 -1.27 22.50 -3.23
CA ALA A 61 -2.41 22.66 -4.14
C ALA A 61 -3.67 22.00 -3.58
N ASN A 62 -3.58 20.78 -3.04
CA ASN A 62 -4.70 20.07 -2.40
C ASN A 62 -5.22 20.82 -1.16
N VAL A 63 -4.33 21.33 -0.31
CA VAL A 63 -4.72 22.20 0.83
C VAL A 63 -5.44 23.45 0.34
N MET A 64 -4.98 24.08 -0.75
CA MET A 64 -5.62 25.28 -1.31
C MET A 64 -7.04 24.96 -1.83
N VAL A 65 -7.22 23.83 -2.51
CA VAL A 65 -8.53 23.36 -2.98
C VAL A 65 -9.46 23.10 -1.80
N ALA A 66 -8.99 22.45 -0.74
CA ALA A 66 -9.75 22.22 0.49
C ALA A 66 -10.21 23.54 1.13
N VAL A 67 -9.33 24.54 1.21
CA VAL A 67 -9.65 25.88 1.75
C VAL A 67 -10.70 26.59 0.88
N VAL A 68 -10.58 26.54 -0.45
CA VAL A 68 -11.55 27.14 -1.35
C VAL A 68 -12.92 26.49 -1.19
N LYS A 69 -13.01 25.13 -1.19
CA LYS A 69 -14.25 24.39 -0.95
C LYS A 69 -14.87 24.75 0.40
N PHE A 70 -14.05 24.89 1.46
CA PHE A 70 -14.52 25.27 2.79
C PHE A 70 -15.05 26.72 2.84
N VAL A 71 -14.38 27.66 2.19
CA VAL A 71 -14.86 29.03 2.08
C VAL A 71 -16.20 29.10 1.34
N VAL A 72 -16.36 28.35 0.26
CA VAL A 72 -17.63 28.24 -0.47
C VAL A 72 -18.71 27.66 0.44
N PHE A 73 -18.43 26.62 1.20
CA PHE A 73 -19.37 26.10 2.21
C PHE A 73 -19.77 27.20 3.23
N MET A 74 -18.82 27.96 3.76
CA MET A 74 -19.10 29.04 4.75
C MET A 74 -20.01 30.13 4.20
N VAL A 75 -19.98 30.39 2.89
CA VAL A 75 -20.82 31.39 2.23
C VAL A 75 -22.19 30.82 1.82
N THR A 76 -22.20 29.58 1.33
CA THR A 76 -23.38 28.99 0.70
C THR A 76 -24.18 28.08 1.63
N HIS A 77 -23.59 27.61 2.73
CA HIS A 77 -24.12 26.60 3.64
C HIS A 77 -24.56 25.29 2.93
N SER A 78 -23.97 25.00 1.76
CA SER A 78 -24.25 23.78 0.98
C SER A 78 -23.71 22.54 1.68
N ALA A 79 -24.54 21.53 1.91
CA ALA A 79 -24.16 20.27 2.54
C ALA A 79 -23.18 19.48 1.67
N SER A 80 -23.36 19.52 0.34
CA SER A 80 -22.43 18.87 -0.60
C SER A 80 -21.05 19.54 -0.58
N MET A 81 -20.98 20.87 -0.49
CA MET A 81 -19.70 21.59 -0.35
C MET A 81 -18.99 21.29 0.97
N LEU A 82 -19.73 21.15 2.07
CA LEU A 82 -19.14 20.72 3.33
C LEU A 82 -18.50 19.33 3.20
N SER A 83 -19.24 18.36 2.66
CA SER A 83 -18.75 17.00 2.43
C SER A 83 -17.50 16.99 1.55
N GLU A 84 -17.49 17.76 0.47
CA GLU A 84 -16.36 17.91 -0.43
C GLU A 84 -15.15 18.61 0.23
N SER A 85 -15.38 19.61 1.09
CA SER A 85 -14.29 20.28 1.81
C SER A 85 -13.61 19.37 2.84
N VAL A 86 -14.42 18.57 3.55
CA VAL A 86 -13.91 17.57 4.51
C VAL A 86 -13.14 16.46 3.79
N HIS A 87 -13.63 16.01 2.64
CA HIS A 87 -12.91 15.03 1.79
C HIS A 87 -11.55 15.59 1.36
N SER A 88 -11.50 16.78 0.76
CA SER A 88 -10.24 17.38 0.30
C SER A 88 -9.25 17.68 1.45
N LEU A 89 -9.75 17.97 2.66
CA LEU A 89 -8.90 18.11 3.85
C LEU A 89 -8.32 16.75 4.29
N ALA A 90 -9.15 15.70 4.25
CA ALA A 90 -8.70 14.34 4.54
C ALA A 90 -7.62 13.89 3.54
N ASP A 91 -7.80 14.16 2.24
CA ASP A 91 -6.84 13.83 1.19
C ASP A 91 -5.48 14.51 1.41
N SER A 92 -5.48 15.79 1.83
CA SER A 92 -4.25 16.49 2.19
C SER A 92 -3.53 15.83 3.38
N GLY A 93 -4.28 15.36 4.38
CA GLY A 93 -3.73 14.60 5.51
C GLY A 93 -3.21 13.22 5.10
N ASN A 94 -3.91 12.59 4.17
CA ASN A 94 -3.55 11.29 3.60
C ASN A 94 -2.25 11.38 2.81
N GLU A 95 -2.10 12.39 1.96
CA GLU A 95 -0.87 12.63 1.18
C GLU A 95 0.34 12.81 2.11
N LEU A 96 0.20 13.59 3.19
CA LEU A 96 1.25 13.73 4.21
C LEU A 96 1.59 12.38 4.86
N THR A 97 0.60 11.55 5.15
CA THR A 97 0.78 10.22 5.75
C THR A 97 1.54 9.29 4.79
N LEU A 98 1.22 9.31 3.50
CA LEU A 98 1.94 8.56 2.47
C LEU A 98 3.39 9.01 2.31
N ILE A 99 3.66 10.31 2.34
CA ILE A 99 5.02 10.88 2.33
C ILE A 99 5.83 10.35 3.52
N ILE A 100 5.25 10.37 4.72
CA ILE A 100 5.90 9.85 5.93
C ILE A 100 6.15 8.34 5.81
N GLY A 101 5.15 7.57 5.37
CA GLY A 101 5.26 6.14 5.16
C GLY A 101 6.36 5.77 4.16
N ASN A 102 6.41 6.48 3.05
CA ASN A 102 7.45 6.34 2.04
C ASN A 102 8.84 6.64 2.61
N LYS A 103 9.02 7.74 3.34
CA LYS A 103 10.29 8.08 4.00
C LYS A 103 10.72 7.03 5.02
N LEU A 104 9.78 6.48 5.78
CA LEU A 104 10.06 5.42 6.75
C LEU A 104 10.47 4.10 6.07
N SER A 105 9.85 3.78 4.93
CA SER A 105 10.12 2.53 4.20
C SER A 105 11.57 2.40 3.70
N HIS A 106 12.27 3.52 3.52
CA HIS A 106 13.67 3.56 3.10
C HIS A 106 14.69 3.44 4.26
N ARG A 107 14.22 3.26 5.50
CA ARG A 107 15.15 3.05 6.63
C ARG A 107 15.87 1.71 6.51
N PRO A 108 17.17 1.67 6.86
CA PRO A 108 17.94 0.43 6.81
C PRO A 108 17.42 -0.61 7.81
N PRO A 109 17.75 -1.90 7.59
CA PRO A 109 17.43 -2.98 8.52
C PRO A 109 17.99 -2.69 9.92
N SER A 110 17.28 -3.17 10.94
CA SER A 110 17.71 -3.07 12.34
C SER A 110 17.42 -4.40 13.05
N ARG A 111 18.00 -4.61 14.23
CA ARG A 111 17.69 -5.81 15.04
C ARG A 111 16.20 -5.94 15.37
N LYS A 112 15.46 -4.82 15.47
CA LYS A 112 14.01 -4.78 15.71
C LYS A 112 13.21 -5.04 14.42
N HIS A 113 13.73 -4.61 13.28
CA HIS A 113 13.10 -4.75 11.95
C HIS A 113 14.11 -5.34 10.97
N PRO A 114 14.39 -6.66 11.05
CA PRO A 114 15.46 -7.31 10.28
C PRO A 114 15.15 -7.35 8.77
N LEU A 115 13.88 -7.44 8.37
CA LEU A 115 13.43 -7.39 6.98
C LEU A 115 13.16 -5.96 6.48
N CYS A 116 13.85 -4.94 7.04
CA CYS A 116 13.66 -3.52 6.74
C CYS A 116 12.32 -2.94 7.20
N TRP A 117 12.12 -1.65 6.88
CA TRP A 117 10.90 -0.90 7.14
C TRP A 117 9.98 -0.86 5.92
N SER A 118 10.23 -1.70 4.92
CA SER A 118 9.54 -1.65 3.61
C SER A 118 8.02 -1.63 3.72
N ARG A 119 7.45 -2.35 4.70
CA ARG A 119 6.00 -2.41 4.97
C ARG A 119 5.43 -1.14 5.61
N ALA A 120 6.26 -0.16 6.01
CA ALA A 120 5.77 1.11 6.55
C ALA A 120 4.90 1.87 5.53
N ARG A 121 5.16 1.69 4.24
CA ARG A 121 4.33 2.23 3.14
C ARG A 121 2.91 1.65 3.18
N TYR A 122 2.79 0.33 3.28
CA TYR A 122 1.49 -0.34 3.38
C TYR A 122 0.72 0.05 4.65
N LEU A 123 1.44 0.21 5.78
CA LEU A 123 0.84 0.71 7.02
C LEU A 123 0.32 2.14 6.86
N ALA A 124 1.07 3.03 6.21
CA ALA A 124 0.62 4.39 5.92
C ALA A 124 -0.64 4.39 5.06
N SER A 125 -0.67 3.60 3.97
CA SER A 125 -1.85 3.45 3.11
C SER A 125 -3.07 2.89 3.87
N PHE A 126 -2.86 2.00 4.84
CA PHE A 126 -3.94 1.50 5.69
C PHE A 126 -4.48 2.58 6.62
N ILE A 127 -3.60 3.40 7.22
CA ILE A 127 -4.01 4.55 8.06
C ILE A 127 -4.84 5.53 7.22
N VAL A 128 -4.44 5.78 5.99
CA VAL A 128 -5.19 6.62 5.04
C VAL A 128 -6.60 6.06 4.81
N ALA A 129 -6.73 4.77 4.51
CA ALA A 129 -8.03 4.14 4.31
C ALA A 129 -8.95 4.29 5.55
N VAL A 130 -8.40 4.12 6.76
CA VAL A 130 -9.14 4.31 8.01
C VAL A 130 -9.53 5.77 8.22
N SER A 131 -8.65 6.72 7.90
CA SER A 131 -8.91 8.16 8.00
C SER A 131 -10.00 8.59 7.03
N LEU A 132 -9.95 8.12 5.79
CA LEU A 132 -10.95 8.38 4.77
C LEU A 132 -12.33 7.85 5.21
N PHE A 133 -12.39 6.66 5.81
CA PHE A 133 -13.62 6.10 6.37
C PHE A 133 -14.18 6.96 7.51
N ALA A 134 -13.36 7.27 8.52
CA ALA A 134 -13.82 7.92 9.74
C ALA A 134 -14.13 9.40 9.52
N ILE A 135 -13.21 10.15 8.90
CA ILE A 135 -13.30 11.60 8.72
C ILE A 135 -14.09 11.91 7.45
N GLY A 136 -13.65 11.39 6.30
CA GLY A 136 -14.30 11.64 5.03
C GLY A 136 -15.73 11.09 4.98
N GLY A 137 -15.90 9.79 5.27
CA GLY A 137 -17.16 9.09 5.11
C GLY A 137 -18.15 9.34 6.23
N VAL A 138 -17.84 8.87 7.44
CA VAL A 138 -18.80 8.88 8.57
C VAL A 138 -19.18 10.30 8.98
N TYR A 139 -18.21 11.20 9.08
CA TYR A 139 -18.48 12.59 9.44
C TYR A 139 -19.34 13.26 8.38
N SER A 140 -18.97 13.22 7.09
CA SER A 140 -19.71 13.83 6.00
C SER A 140 -21.15 13.28 5.89
N ALA A 141 -21.31 11.96 6.00
CA ALA A 141 -22.65 11.35 5.99
C ALA A 141 -23.50 11.80 7.17
N SER A 142 -22.92 11.91 8.38
CA SER A 142 -23.65 12.34 9.57
C SER A 142 -24.15 13.79 9.47
N GLU A 143 -23.30 14.69 8.98
CA GLU A 143 -23.65 16.10 8.77
C GLU A 143 -24.72 16.27 7.69
N ALA A 144 -24.58 15.59 6.55
CA ALA A 144 -25.56 15.65 5.49
C ALA A 144 -26.92 15.06 5.90
N ILE A 145 -26.94 13.96 6.67
CA ILE A 145 -28.18 13.41 7.25
C ILE A 145 -28.79 14.37 8.27
N ALA A 146 -28.01 15.06 9.08
CA ALA A 146 -28.50 16.08 10.00
C ALA A 146 -29.19 17.22 9.22
N LYS A 147 -28.61 17.66 8.09
CA LYS A 147 -29.21 18.66 7.21
C LYS A 147 -30.52 18.17 6.60
N ILE A 148 -30.63 16.92 6.13
CA ILE A 148 -31.89 16.34 5.65
C ILE A 148 -32.97 16.40 6.75
N ARG A 149 -32.63 16.02 7.97
CA ARG A 149 -33.58 16.06 9.10
C ARG A 149 -34.05 17.48 9.38
N GLU A 150 -33.18 18.46 9.32
CA GLU A 150 -33.48 19.88 9.51
C GLU A 150 -34.48 20.37 8.43
N VAL A 151 -34.19 20.11 7.17
CA VAL A 151 -35.05 20.48 6.04
C VAL A 151 -36.44 19.83 6.16
N VAL A 152 -36.49 18.51 6.42
CA VAL A 152 -37.77 17.76 6.51
C VAL A 152 -38.61 18.18 7.73
N SER A 153 -37.97 18.54 8.87
CA SER A 153 -38.70 18.97 10.07
C SER A 153 -39.15 20.43 10.03
N GLY A 154 -38.91 21.15 8.94
CA GLY A 154 -39.32 22.56 8.80
C GLY A 154 -38.62 23.47 9.81
N GLY A 155 -37.34 23.20 10.10
CA GLY A 155 -36.53 23.95 11.04
C GLY A 155 -36.38 25.41 10.65
N PRO A 156 -35.90 26.28 11.56
CA PRO A 156 -35.81 27.72 11.34
C PRO A 156 -34.90 28.13 10.17
N GLN A 157 -34.10 27.22 9.64
CA GLN A 157 -33.19 27.41 8.51
C GLN A 157 -33.66 26.69 7.22
N ALA A 158 -34.92 26.21 7.16
CA ALA A 158 -35.53 25.76 5.90
C ALA A 158 -35.78 26.98 5.00
N HIS A 159 -34.69 27.53 4.46
CA HIS A 159 -34.72 28.70 3.60
C HIS A 159 -35.04 28.29 2.16
N ALA A 160 -35.75 29.17 1.44
CA ALA A 160 -35.84 29.05 -0.01
C ALA A 160 -34.42 29.01 -0.60
N VAL A 161 -34.17 28.08 -1.52
CA VAL A 161 -32.88 27.94 -2.21
C VAL A 161 -32.41 29.31 -2.72
N ASP A 162 -31.27 29.77 -2.22
CA ASP A 162 -30.61 30.92 -2.82
C ASP A 162 -29.93 30.48 -4.12
N ALA A 163 -30.60 30.74 -5.24
CA ALA A 163 -30.09 30.37 -6.56
C ALA A 163 -28.70 30.98 -6.84
N HIS A 164 -28.36 32.14 -6.24
CA HIS A 164 -27.04 32.75 -6.40
C HIS A 164 -25.97 31.93 -5.67
N ASN A 165 -26.23 31.51 -4.44
CA ASN A 165 -25.30 30.68 -3.67
C ASN A 165 -25.11 29.31 -4.33
N MET A 166 -26.20 28.68 -4.80
CA MET A 166 -26.07 27.39 -5.50
C MET A 166 -25.37 27.52 -6.86
N ALA A 167 -25.50 28.66 -7.56
CA ALA A 167 -24.72 28.93 -8.77
C ALA A 167 -23.21 29.03 -8.46
N ILE A 168 -22.83 29.61 -7.33
CA ILE A 168 -21.40 29.61 -6.86
C ILE A 168 -20.93 28.17 -6.64
N VAL A 169 -21.72 27.33 -5.97
CA VAL A 169 -21.41 25.91 -5.77
C VAL A 169 -21.18 25.21 -7.10
N LEU A 170 -22.08 25.38 -8.08
CA LEU A 170 -21.93 24.76 -9.40
C LEU A 170 -20.64 25.18 -10.11
N VAL A 171 -20.32 26.48 -10.13
CA VAL A 171 -19.11 26.98 -10.78
C VAL A 171 -17.86 26.39 -10.13
N VAL A 172 -17.80 26.41 -8.78
CA VAL A 172 -16.64 25.86 -8.05
C VAL A 172 -16.52 24.35 -8.25
N THR A 173 -17.64 23.63 -8.23
CA THR A 173 -17.67 22.18 -8.48
C THR A 173 -17.12 21.83 -9.85
N VAL A 174 -17.48 22.58 -10.90
CA VAL A 174 -16.97 22.37 -12.27
C VAL A 174 -15.46 22.63 -12.33
N ILE A 175 -15.00 23.70 -11.69
CA ILE A 175 -13.55 24.01 -11.64
C ILE A 175 -12.79 22.89 -10.92
N CYS A 176 -13.28 22.47 -9.75
CA CYS A 176 -12.66 21.37 -8.99
C CYS A 176 -12.68 20.06 -9.79
N ALA A 177 -13.81 19.74 -10.44
CA ALA A 177 -13.92 18.54 -11.28
C ALA A 177 -12.94 18.52 -12.47
N ALA A 178 -12.63 19.69 -13.02
CA ALA A 178 -11.61 19.80 -14.07
C ALA A 178 -10.20 19.53 -13.52
N ILE A 179 -9.89 20.03 -12.32
CA ILE A 179 -8.59 19.83 -11.65
C ILE A 179 -8.41 18.35 -11.24
N GLU A 180 -9.37 17.80 -10.52
CA GLU A 180 -9.36 16.40 -10.05
C GLU A 180 -9.40 15.41 -11.23
N GLY A 181 -10.20 15.71 -12.26
CA GLY A 181 -10.26 14.91 -13.48
C GLY A 181 -8.94 14.89 -14.26
N TRP A 182 -8.21 16.01 -14.26
CA TRP A 182 -6.86 16.05 -14.85
C TRP A 182 -5.86 15.26 -14.02
N SER A 183 -5.91 15.34 -12.69
CA SER A 183 -5.11 14.53 -11.78
C SER A 183 -5.36 13.05 -12.01
N LEU A 184 -6.61 12.62 -11.98
CA LEU A 184 -7.04 11.25 -12.25
C LEU A 184 -6.54 10.74 -13.61
N HIS A 185 -6.65 11.57 -14.67
CA HIS A 185 -6.16 11.20 -16.00
C HIS A 185 -4.65 10.89 -16.00
N ASN A 186 -3.86 11.74 -15.34
CA ASN A 186 -2.41 11.55 -15.23
C ASN A 186 -2.08 10.32 -14.36
N GLY A 187 -2.79 10.14 -13.25
CA GLY A 187 -2.65 8.96 -12.39
C GLY A 187 -2.95 7.65 -13.12
N ILE A 188 -4.01 7.62 -13.94
CA ILE A 188 -4.35 6.46 -14.78
C ILE A 188 -3.24 6.15 -15.80
N LYS A 189 -2.66 7.20 -16.39
CA LYS A 189 -1.56 7.04 -17.34
C LYS A 189 -0.33 6.44 -16.66
N GLU A 190 0.09 7.00 -15.53
CA GLU A 190 1.20 6.47 -14.73
C GLU A 190 0.96 5.03 -14.27
N ALA A 191 -0.28 4.72 -13.85
CA ALA A 191 -0.67 3.37 -13.46
C ALA A 191 -0.52 2.35 -14.60
N LYS A 192 -0.92 2.72 -15.82
CA LYS A 192 -0.78 1.87 -16.99
C LYS A 192 0.68 1.62 -17.32
N GLU A 193 1.50 2.67 -17.34
CA GLU A 193 2.94 2.57 -17.63
C GLU A 193 3.63 1.63 -16.64
N ARG A 194 3.38 1.77 -15.32
CA ARG A 194 3.95 0.90 -14.28
C ARG A 194 3.45 -0.54 -14.35
N PHE A 195 2.21 -0.75 -14.76
CA PHE A 195 1.65 -2.10 -14.88
C PHE A 195 2.26 -2.86 -16.07
N GLU A 196 2.45 -2.18 -17.21
CA GLU A 196 3.08 -2.75 -18.39
C GLU A 196 4.55 -3.15 -18.15
N GLU A 197 5.26 -2.44 -17.27
CA GLU A 197 6.64 -2.79 -16.88
C GLU A 197 6.74 -4.11 -16.08
N THR A 198 5.69 -4.49 -15.36
CA THR A 198 5.72 -5.59 -14.37
C THR A 198 4.89 -6.80 -14.74
N HIS A 199 4.10 -6.74 -15.83
CA HIS A 199 3.15 -7.78 -16.23
C HIS A 199 3.21 -8.04 -17.73
N ASP A 200 2.61 -9.17 -18.15
CA ASP A 200 2.48 -9.51 -19.57
C ASP A 200 1.74 -8.38 -20.33
N PRO A 201 2.20 -7.97 -21.50
CA PRO A 201 1.57 -6.93 -22.29
C PRO A 201 0.14 -7.34 -22.70
N GLY A 202 -0.81 -6.49 -22.39
CA GLY A 202 -2.23 -6.72 -22.73
C GLY A 202 -3.10 -5.55 -22.30
N PRO A 203 -4.37 -5.49 -22.73
CA PRO A 203 -5.27 -4.42 -22.36
C PRO A 203 -5.51 -4.40 -20.85
N VAL A 204 -5.12 -3.32 -20.21
CA VAL A 204 -5.24 -3.15 -18.76
C VAL A 204 -6.55 -2.43 -18.45
N SER A 205 -7.48 -3.17 -17.84
CA SER A 205 -8.66 -2.58 -17.20
C SER A 205 -8.23 -1.94 -15.86
N LEU A 206 -8.78 -0.77 -15.49
CA LEU A 206 -8.53 -0.12 -14.20
C LEU A 206 -8.81 -1.05 -13.01
N ILE A 207 -9.85 -1.89 -13.10
CA ILE A 207 -10.17 -2.86 -12.06
C ILE A 207 -9.09 -3.94 -11.95
N LYS A 208 -8.55 -4.42 -13.09
CA LYS A 208 -7.47 -5.40 -13.11
C LYS A 208 -6.18 -4.81 -12.55
N PHE A 209 -5.88 -3.55 -12.93
CA PHE A 209 -4.76 -2.81 -12.36
C PHE A 209 -4.93 -2.67 -10.85
N TRP A 210 -6.08 -2.17 -10.37
CA TRP A 210 -6.30 -1.91 -8.95
C TRP A 210 -6.19 -3.17 -8.10
N LYS A 211 -6.70 -4.32 -8.60
CA LYS A 211 -6.57 -5.62 -7.91
C LYS A 211 -5.16 -6.20 -7.96
N GLY A 212 -4.39 -5.91 -9.01
CA GLY A 212 -3.07 -6.50 -9.23
C GLY A 212 -1.90 -5.63 -8.76
N THR A 213 -2.12 -4.32 -8.54
CA THR A 213 -1.02 -3.43 -8.17
C THR A 213 -0.48 -3.71 -6.78
N LYS A 214 0.86 -3.72 -6.66
CA LYS A 214 1.58 -3.81 -5.39
C LYS A 214 2.05 -2.42 -4.91
N SER A 215 1.79 -1.38 -5.70
CA SER A 215 2.01 0.01 -5.33
C SER A 215 0.81 0.52 -4.54
N SER A 216 0.87 0.42 -3.21
CA SER A 216 -0.22 0.87 -2.34
C SER A 216 -0.47 2.37 -2.45
N ASP A 217 0.58 3.16 -2.61
CA ASP A 217 0.50 4.62 -2.70
C ASP A 217 -0.28 5.03 -3.97
N LEU A 218 0.05 4.42 -5.12
CA LEU A 218 -0.64 4.68 -6.37
C LEU A 218 -2.10 4.21 -6.35
N ALA A 219 -2.36 3.05 -5.72
CA ALA A 219 -3.72 2.55 -5.54
C ALA A 219 -4.57 3.50 -4.70
N VAL A 220 -4.01 4.07 -3.62
CA VAL A 220 -4.67 5.06 -2.77
C VAL A 220 -4.98 6.32 -3.55
N VAL A 221 -4.00 6.94 -4.21
CA VAL A 221 -4.18 8.19 -4.96
C VAL A 221 -5.23 8.02 -6.06
N LEU A 222 -5.19 6.92 -6.83
CA LEU A 222 -6.20 6.66 -7.86
C LEU A 222 -7.60 6.44 -7.29
N ALA A 223 -7.70 5.79 -6.12
CA ALA A 223 -8.98 5.63 -5.45
C ALA A 223 -9.53 6.99 -4.98
N GLU A 224 -8.71 7.81 -4.33
CA GLU A 224 -9.07 9.14 -3.84
C GLU A 224 -9.51 10.05 -5.00
N ASP A 225 -8.71 10.17 -6.07
CA ASP A 225 -9.06 10.97 -7.26
C ASP A 225 -10.37 10.49 -7.91
N THR A 226 -10.57 9.16 -7.98
CA THR A 226 -11.81 8.59 -8.52
C THR A 226 -13.02 8.94 -7.67
N LEU A 227 -12.89 8.82 -6.34
CA LEU A 227 -13.94 9.16 -5.39
C LEU A 227 -14.25 10.67 -5.42
N ALA A 228 -13.20 11.51 -5.53
CA ALA A 228 -13.35 12.96 -5.66
C ALA A 228 -14.15 13.36 -6.92
N VAL A 229 -13.81 12.80 -8.09
CA VAL A 229 -14.53 13.10 -9.34
C VAL A 229 -15.99 12.65 -9.27
N ILE A 230 -16.27 11.47 -8.71
CA ILE A 230 -17.66 10.98 -8.54
C ILE A 230 -18.39 11.82 -7.48
N GLY A 231 -17.73 12.19 -6.39
CA GLY A 231 -18.27 13.05 -5.34
C GLY A 231 -18.67 14.42 -5.90
N LEU A 232 -17.79 15.05 -6.68
CA LEU A 232 -18.08 16.31 -7.36
C LEU A 232 -19.26 16.20 -8.34
N ALA A 233 -19.45 15.04 -9.00
CA ALA A 233 -20.62 14.81 -9.81
C ALA A 233 -21.91 14.77 -8.96
N PHE A 234 -21.89 14.18 -7.77
CA PHE A 234 -23.02 14.21 -6.85
C PHE A 234 -23.29 15.63 -6.32
N ALA A 235 -22.23 16.39 -5.97
CA ALA A 235 -22.36 17.79 -5.56
C ALA A 235 -22.98 18.64 -6.69
N PHE A 236 -22.50 18.47 -7.92
CA PHE A 236 -23.05 19.18 -9.09
C PHE A 236 -24.54 18.86 -9.31
N LEU A 237 -24.89 17.58 -9.34
CA LEU A 237 -26.27 17.15 -9.55
C LEU A 237 -27.18 17.59 -8.41
N GLY A 238 -26.75 17.47 -7.16
CA GLY A 238 -27.49 17.92 -5.99
C GLY A 238 -27.78 19.42 -6.06
N SER A 239 -26.75 20.23 -6.28
CA SER A 239 -26.90 21.69 -6.39
C SER A 239 -27.74 22.14 -7.61
N LEU A 240 -27.57 21.46 -8.75
CA LEU A 240 -28.37 21.73 -9.94
C LEU A 240 -29.86 21.44 -9.71
N LEU A 241 -30.19 20.29 -9.12
CA LEU A 241 -31.56 19.92 -8.79
C LEU A 241 -32.16 20.86 -7.74
N ALA A 242 -31.36 21.29 -6.76
CA ALA A 242 -31.81 22.29 -5.77
C ALA A 242 -32.23 23.61 -6.44
N ILE A 243 -31.46 24.10 -7.43
CA ILE A 243 -31.83 25.28 -8.21
C ILE A 243 -33.13 25.04 -9.01
N LEU A 244 -33.22 23.91 -9.70
CA LEU A 244 -34.34 23.63 -10.59
C LEU A 244 -35.67 23.39 -9.85
N THR A 245 -35.60 22.79 -8.68
CA THR A 245 -36.78 22.46 -7.87
C THR A 245 -37.11 23.52 -6.82
N GLY A 246 -36.16 24.37 -6.45
CA GLY A 246 -36.27 25.32 -5.34
C GLY A 246 -36.23 24.65 -3.95
N ASP A 247 -35.70 23.42 -3.84
CA ASP A 247 -35.69 22.62 -2.62
C ASP A 247 -34.25 22.20 -2.26
N GLU A 248 -33.78 22.66 -1.11
CA GLU A 248 -32.41 22.36 -0.57
C GLU A 248 -32.20 20.88 -0.27
N ILE A 249 -33.24 20.06 -0.22
CA ILE A 249 -33.13 18.63 0.06
C ILE A 249 -32.20 17.92 -0.93
N TRP A 250 -32.16 18.39 -2.18
CA TRP A 250 -31.34 17.80 -3.22
C TRP A 250 -29.85 17.99 -2.97
N ASP A 251 -29.44 19.17 -2.45
CA ASP A 251 -28.04 19.39 -2.05
C ASP A 251 -27.65 18.50 -0.84
N ALA A 252 -28.54 18.36 0.13
CA ALA A 252 -28.34 17.47 1.27
C ALA A 252 -28.27 15.98 0.86
N ILE A 253 -29.07 15.56 -0.14
CA ILE A 253 -28.98 14.22 -0.75
C ILE A 253 -27.62 14.05 -1.46
N GLY A 254 -27.16 15.07 -2.18
CA GLY A 254 -25.83 15.10 -2.80
C GLY A 254 -24.72 14.86 -1.76
N GLY A 255 -24.70 15.62 -0.68
CA GLY A 255 -23.75 15.47 0.42
C GLY A 255 -23.81 14.09 1.10
N THR A 256 -25.03 13.54 1.30
CA THR A 256 -25.20 12.19 1.86
C THR A 256 -24.62 11.13 0.91
N SER A 257 -24.86 11.29 -0.39
CA SER A 257 -24.33 10.37 -1.42
C SER A 257 -22.80 10.38 -1.46
N ILE A 258 -22.17 11.55 -1.28
CA ILE A 258 -20.72 11.69 -1.15
C ILE A 258 -20.23 10.93 0.10
N GLY A 259 -20.85 11.14 1.26
CA GLY A 259 -20.49 10.43 2.49
C GLY A 259 -20.58 8.91 2.34
N ILE A 260 -21.63 8.38 1.73
CA ILE A 260 -21.79 6.94 1.45
C ILE A 260 -20.72 6.45 0.48
N LEU A 261 -20.46 7.21 -0.59
CA LEU A 261 -19.42 6.91 -1.58
C LEU A 261 -18.05 6.77 -0.90
N LEU A 262 -17.69 7.68 0.00
CA LEU A 262 -16.42 7.66 0.73
C LEU A 262 -16.33 6.46 1.69
N ILE A 263 -17.43 6.10 2.37
CA ILE A 263 -17.48 4.90 3.21
C ILE A 263 -17.20 3.64 2.37
N VAL A 264 -17.88 3.49 1.24
CA VAL A 264 -17.69 2.33 0.35
C VAL A 264 -16.27 2.30 -0.21
N GLY A 265 -15.76 3.43 -0.71
CA GLY A 265 -14.41 3.55 -1.24
C GLY A 265 -13.34 3.21 -0.19
N ALA A 266 -13.49 3.73 1.03
CA ALA A 266 -12.59 3.45 2.14
C ALA A 266 -12.58 1.97 2.55
N LEU A 267 -13.73 1.30 2.56
CA LEU A 267 -13.82 -0.14 2.84
C LEU A 267 -13.11 -0.95 1.76
N LEU A 268 -13.34 -0.64 0.47
CA LEU A 268 -12.68 -1.31 -0.65
C LEU A 268 -11.16 -1.11 -0.59
N LEU A 269 -10.70 0.12 -0.34
CA LEU A 269 -9.29 0.44 -0.20
C LEU A 269 -8.68 -0.26 1.02
N GLY A 270 -9.39 -0.27 2.16
CA GLY A 270 -8.96 -0.92 3.39
C GLY A 270 -8.73 -2.42 3.20
N VAL A 271 -9.64 -3.11 2.51
CA VAL A 271 -9.50 -4.55 2.18
C VAL A 271 -8.27 -4.78 1.30
N GLN A 272 -8.10 -3.99 0.23
CA GLN A 272 -6.97 -4.09 -0.68
C GLN A 272 -5.63 -3.91 0.04
N VAL A 273 -5.51 -2.85 0.83
CA VAL A 273 -4.26 -2.52 1.54
C VAL A 273 -3.98 -3.50 2.68
N SER A 274 -5.03 -4.04 3.33
CA SER A 274 -4.87 -5.08 4.36
C SER A 274 -4.22 -6.34 3.80
N SER A 275 -4.58 -6.76 2.60
CA SER A 275 -3.96 -7.91 1.92
C SER A 275 -2.45 -7.69 1.72
N LEU A 276 -2.05 -6.50 1.25
CA LEU A 276 -0.64 -6.12 1.08
C LEU A 276 0.11 -6.07 2.43
N LEU A 277 -0.55 -5.59 3.49
CA LEU A 277 0.04 -5.49 4.82
C LEU A 277 0.28 -6.88 5.46
N ILE A 278 -0.66 -7.82 5.29
CA ILE A 278 -0.53 -9.21 5.74
C ILE A 278 0.62 -9.89 4.98
N GLY A 279 0.71 -9.69 3.69
CA GLY A 279 1.74 -10.23 2.81
C GLY A 279 1.11 -10.93 1.62
N GLU A 280 1.09 -10.24 0.51
CA GLU A 280 0.54 -10.77 -0.73
C GLU A 280 1.61 -11.46 -1.55
N GLY A 281 1.25 -12.59 -2.17
CA GLY A 281 2.13 -13.35 -3.06
C GLY A 281 2.57 -12.53 -4.28
N ALA A 282 3.67 -12.96 -4.88
CA ALA A 282 4.13 -12.42 -6.16
C ALA A 282 3.11 -12.69 -7.27
N SER A 283 3.26 -12.01 -8.41
CA SER A 283 2.37 -12.23 -9.56
C SER A 283 2.56 -13.61 -10.17
N ASP A 284 1.51 -14.14 -10.84
CA ASP A 284 1.60 -15.40 -11.58
C ASP A 284 2.73 -15.42 -12.61
N HIS A 285 3.05 -14.25 -13.19
CA HIS A 285 4.20 -14.10 -14.07
C HIS A 285 5.51 -14.37 -13.31
N THR A 286 5.70 -13.76 -12.16
CA THR A 286 6.89 -13.95 -11.32
C THR A 286 7.04 -15.40 -10.87
N TYR A 287 5.94 -16.05 -10.47
CA TYR A 287 5.95 -17.48 -10.14
C TYR A 287 6.33 -18.35 -11.32
N ARG A 288 5.81 -18.09 -12.53
CA ARG A 288 6.21 -18.83 -13.74
C ARG A 288 7.70 -18.69 -14.04
N VAL A 289 8.25 -17.47 -13.93
CA VAL A 289 9.69 -17.22 -14.12
C VAL A 289 10.52 -17.98 -13.09
N ILE A 290 10.15 -17.94 -11.80
CA ILE A 290 10.85 -18.70 -10.75
C ILE A 290 10.83 -20.19 -11.06
N THR A 291 9.66 -20.75 -11.38
CA THR A 291 9.49 -22.17 -11.70
C THR A 291 10.29 -22.57 -12.95
N GLN A 292 10.32 -21.72 -13.97
CA GLN A 292 11.11 -21.94 -15.18
C GLN A 292 12.62 -21.96 -14.86
N VAL A 293 13.13 -20.98 -14.11
CA VAL A 293 14.54 -20.97 -13.70
C VAL A 293 14.91 -22.22 -12.91
N LEU A 294 14.05 -22.66 -12.00
CA LEU A 294 14.29 -23.90 -11.23
C LEU A 294 14.30 -25.15 -12.14
N ALA A 295 13.40 -25.21 -13.11
CA ALA A 295 13.32 -26.36 -14.04
C ALA A 295 14.49 -26.42 -15.02
N GLU A 296 15.02 -25.26 -15.44
CA GLU A 296 16.13 -25.16 -16.39
C GLU A 296 17.52 -25.19 -15.72
N ASN A 297 17.60 -25.04 -14.37
CA ASN A 297 18.86 -25.01 -13.66
C ASN A 297 19.49 -26.42 -13.59
N PRO A 298 20.73 -26.60 -14.11
CA PRO A 298 21.38 -27.92 -14.17
C PRO A 298 21.77 -28.47 -12.78
N ASP A 299 21.95 -27.62 -11.78
CA ASP A 299 22.33 -28.00 -10.43
C ASP A 299 21.13 -28.50 -9.61
N VAL A 300 19.90 -28.13 -9.97
CA VAL A 300 18.67 -28.55 -9.28
C VAL A 300 18.26 -29.95 -9.77
N GLU A 301 18.21 -30.90 -8.84
CA GLU A 301 17.70 -32.24 -9.10
C GLU A 301 16.18 -32.29 -8.96
N ARG A 302 15.67 -31.68 -7.88
CA ARG A 302 14.24 -31.69 -7.56
C ARG A 302 13.84 -30.47 -6.75
N VAL A 303 12.67 -29.92 -7.04
CA VAL A 303 11.98 -28.95 -6.19
C VAL A 303 11.14 -29.73 -5.17
N LEU A 304 11.38 -29.50 -3.87
CA LEU A 304 10.79 -30.30 -2.78
C LEU A 304 9.51 -29.67 -2.19
N ALA A 305 9.31 -28.37 -2.43
CA ALA A 305 8.08 -27.66 -2.07
C ALA A 305 7.82 -26.58 -3.10
N ASP A 306 6.54 -26.20 -3.26
CA ASP A 306 6.19 -25.10 -4.13
C ASP A 306 6.94 -23.82 -3.70
N PRO A 307 7.53 -23.08 -4.65
CA PRO A 307 8.20 -21.82 -4.33
C PRO A 307 7.24 -20.86 -3.64
N ALA A 308 7.64 -20.28 -2.50
CA ALA A 308 6.90 -19.20 -1.86
C ALA A 308 7.57 -17.87 -2.19
N ALA A 309 6.81 -16.97 -2.80
CA ALA A 309 7.29 -15.64 -3.14
C ALA A 309 6.32 -14.59 -2.64
N MET A 310 6.76 -13.67 -1.76
CA MET A 310 5.92 -12.69 -1.09
C MET A 310 6.49 -11.30 -1.20
N HIS A 311 5.64 -10.33 -1.50
CA HIS A 311 6.00 -8.92 -1.49
C HIS A 311 6.32 -8.41 -0.08
N LEU A 312 7.57 -7.93 0.13
CA LEU A 312 7.95 -7.14 1.30
C LEU A 312 7.68 -5.65 1.07
N SER A 313 7.73 -5.21 -0.19
CA SER A 313 7.33 -3.89 -0.67
C SER A 313 7.01 -3.95 -2.16
N GLU A 314 6.64 -2.81 -2.77
CA GLU A 314 6.38 -2.69 -4.20
C GLU A 314 7.49 -3.30 -5.08
N LYS A 315 8.76 -3.07 -4.71
CA LYS A 315 9.94 -3.47 -5.49
C LYS A 315 10.81 -4.55 -4.82
N ARG A 316 10.34 -5.16 -3.72
CA ARG A 316 11.12 -6.14 -2.97
C ARG A 316 10.31 -7.38 -2.66
N ILE A 317 10.83 -8.54 -3.06
CA ILE A 317 10.18 -9.84 -2.90
C ILE A 317 11.09 -10.76 -2.08
N LEU A 318 10.50 -11.42 -1.09
CA LEU A 318 11.10 -12.54 -0.39
C LEU A 318 10.75 -13.82 -1.14
N VAL A 319 11.76 -14.58 -1.55
CA VAL A 319 11.61 -15.86 -2.25
C VAL A 319 12.17 -16.95 -1.34
N LEU A 320 11.35 -17.93 -1.03
CA LEU A 320 11.70 -19.11 -0.25
C LEU A 320 11.65 -20.34 -1.16
N LEU A 321 12.77 -21.07 -1.22
CA LEU A 321 12.92 -22.23 -2.07
C LEU A 321 13.38 -23.42 -1.24
N LYS A 322 12.79 -24.59 -1.46
CA LYS A 322 13.25 -25.85 -0.91
C LYS A 322 13.58 -26.79 -2.05
N VAL A 323 14.88 -27.10 -2.20
CA VAL A 323 15.40 -27.82 -3.37
C VAL A 323 16.41 -28.90 -2.97
N GLN A 324 16.42 -29.97 -3.76
CA GLN A 324 17.49 -30.97 -3.73
C GLN A 324 18.47 -30.66 -4.87
N PHE A 325 19.75 -30.52 -4.54
CA PHE A 325 20.82 -30.34 -5.52
C PHE A 325 21.42 -31.69 -5.94
N ARG A 326 22.03 -31.72 -7.13
CA ARG A 326 22.71 -32.91 -7.70
C ARG A 326 24.12 -33.14 -7.15
N ASN A 327 24.53 -32.33 -6.18
CA ASN A 327 25.89 -32.31 -5.68
C ASN A 327 26.12 -33.37 -4.59
N GLU A 328 27.37 -33.84 -4.49
CA GLU A 328 27.72 -34.86 -3.52
C GLU A 328 28.27 -34.25 -2.20
N THR A 329 28.54 -32.93 -2.17
CA THR A 329 29.14 -32.27 -1.01
C THR A 329 28.43 -30.95 -0.69
N GLU A 330 28.37 -30.56 0.60
CA GLU A 330 27.81 -29.30 1.07
C GLU A 330 28.50 -28.05 0.48
N LEU A 331 29.78 -28.15 0.10
CA LEU A 331 30.50 -27.04 -0.54
C LEU A 331 30.03 -26.82 -1.97
N ASP A 332 29.65 -27.88 -2.67
CA ASP A 332 29.09 -27.79 -4.01
C ASP A 332 27.66 -27.19 -3.97
N ASP A 333 26.88 -27.50 -2.92
CA ASP A 333 25.58 -26.92 -2.67
C ASP A 333 25.66 -25.39 -2.49
N ALA A 334 26.64 -24.89 -1.73
CA ALA A 334 26.83 -23.45 -1.54
C ALA A 334 27.12 -22.71 -2.86
N ALA A 335 27.93 -23.35 -3.75
CA ALA A 335 28.20 -22.81 -5.07
C ALA A 335 26.95 -22.86 -5.98
N ALA A 336 26.18 -23.93 -5.90
CA ALA A 336 24.93 -24.10 -6.65
C ALA A 336 23.87 -23.06 -6.20
N ILE A 337 23.74 -22.81 -4.90
CA ILE A 337 22.87 -21.76 -4.35
C ILE A 337 23.23 -20.40 -4.93
N ASN A 338 24.53 -20.02 -4.91
CA ASN A 338 24.95 -18.72 -5.45
C ASN A 338 24.63 -18.58 -6.94
N ARG A 339 24.81 -19.64 -7.75
CA ARG A 339 24.46 -19.61 -9.17
C ARG A 339 22.95 -19.49 -9.38
N LEU A 340 22.16 -20.23 -8.62
CA LEU A 340 20.70 -20.16 -8.68
C LEU A 340 20.20 -18.75 -8.30
N GLU A 341 20.74 -18.15 -7.25
CA GLU A 341 20.40 -16.79 -6.86
C GLU A 341 20.74 -15.78 -7.95
N GLU A 342 21.90 -15.90 -8.59
CA GLU A 342 22.30 -15.01 -9.69
C GLU A 342 21.36 -15.15 -10.89
N GLN A 343 20.98 -16.37 -11.27
CA GLN A 343 20.02 -16.63 -12.35
C GLN A 343 18.65 -16.06 -12.04
N LEU A 344 18.14 -16.21 -10.82
CA LEU A 344 16.86 -15.64 -10.41
C LEU A 344 16.90 -14.11 -10.45
N ARG A 345 17.97 -13.48 -9.96
CA ARG A 345 18.13 -12.01 -10.04
C ARG A 345 18.22 -11.53 -11.49
N ALA A 346 18.89 -12.27 -12.37
CA ALA A 346 18.95 -11.94 -13.80
C ALA A 346 17.61 -12.11 -14.52
N ALA A 347 16.83 -13.13 -14.15
CA ALA A 347 15.52 -13.41 -14.75
C ALA A 347 14.42 -12.44 -14.25
N ILE A 348 14.58 -11.85 -13.07
CA ILE A 348 13.59 -10.95 -12.45
C ILE A 348 14.25 -9.61 -12.09
N PRO A 349 14.71 -8.82 -13.07
CA PRO A 349 15.49 -7.61 -12.82
C PRO A 349 14.68 -6.45 -12.25
N TYR A 350 13.34 -6.53 -12.30
CA TYR A 350 12.44 -5.47 -11.84
C TYR A 350 12.30 -5.41 -10.32
N TYR A 351 12.68 -6.49 -9.61
CA TYR A 351 12.55 -6.62 -8.17
C TYR A 351 13.90 -6.85 -7.49
N THR A 352 14.05 -6.29 -6.30
CA THR A 352 15.09 -6.71 -5.37
C THR A 352 14.65 -8.01 -4.72
N LEU A 353 15.40 -9.09 -4.92
CA LEU A 353 15.07 -10.41 -4.39
C LEU A 353 15.87 -10.70 -3.12
N ASP A 354 15.16 -10.95 -2.02
CA ASP A 354 15.70 -11.62 -0.83
C ASP A 354 15.44 -13.11 -0.99
N ILE A 355 16.46 -13.87 -1.36
CA ILE A 355 16.31 -15.29 -1.68
C ILE A 355 16.83 -16.11 -0.51
N VAL A 356 16.04 -17.06 -0.07
CA VAL A 356 16.43 -18.07 0.92
C VAL A 356 16.24 -19.43 0.28
N VAL A 357 17.34 -20.16 0.13
CA VAL A 357 17.34 -21.52 -0.40
C VAL A 357 17.63 -22.48 0.74
N GLU A 358 16.72 -23.42 0.97
CA GLU A 358 16.88 -24.54 1.90
C GLU A 358 17.28 -25.78 1.08
N PRO A 359 18.55 -26.21 1.09
CA PRO A 359 18.93 -27.47 0.52
C PRO A 359 18.44 -28.62 1.42
N ASP A 360 17.73 -29.58 0.85
CA ASP A 360 17.24 -30.78 1.57
C ASP A 360 17.26 -31.98 0.63
N THR A 361 17.11 -33.16 1.17
CA THR A 361 16.95 -34.42 0.41
C THR A 361 15.50 -34.87 0.40
N TYR A 362 15.07 -35.49 -0.71
CA TYR A 362 13.71 -35.99 -0.81
C TYR A 362 13.45 -37.10 0.23
N ASP A 363 12.46 -36.87 1.09
CA ASP A 363 11.95 -37.83 2.06
C ASP A 363 10.45 -38.08 1.78
N PRO A 364 10.08 -39.28 1.33
CA PRO A 364 8.68 -39.60 0.99
C PRO A 364 7.74 -39.51 2.20
N VAL A 365 8.25 -39.70 3.42
CA VAL A 365 7.44 -39.62 4.65
C VAL A 365 7.13 -38.14 4.98
N LYS A 366 8.08 -37.23 4.75
CA LYS A 366 7.86 -35.78 4.91
C LYS A 366 6.95 -35.24 3.83
N ALA A 367 7.11 -35.70 2.58
CA ALA A 367 6.31 -35.24 1.46
C ALA A 367 4.80 -35.57 1.64
N ALA A 368 4.49 -36.77 2.13
CA ALA A 368 3.11 -37.17 2.40
C ALA A 368 2.42 -36.35 3.51
N LYS A 369 3.19 -35.75 4.45
CA LYS A 369 2.64 -34.89 5.52
C LYS A 369 2.37 -33.46 5.09
N VAL A 370 2.94 -32.99 4.00
CA VAL A 370 2.73 -31.62 3.48
C VAL A 370 1.41 -31.53 2.73
N GLU A 371 0.97 -32.61 2.09
CA GLU A 371 -0.32 -32.67 1.39
C GLU A 371 -1.52 -32.50 2.35
N ASP A 372 -1.37 -32.86 3.63
CA ASP A 372 -2.43 -32.71 4.66
C ASP A 372 -2.62 -31.25 5.15
N TRP A 373 -1.82 -30.28 4.70
CA TRP A 373 -1.89 -28.87 5.16
C TRP A 373 -2.48 -27.90 4.10
N VAL A 374 -2.86 -28.41 2.93
CA VAL A 374 -3.32 -27.62 1.76
C VAL A 374 -4.84 -27.63 1.62
N ASP A 375 -5.58 -28.26 2.55
CA ASP A 375 -7.06 -28.21 2.62
C ASP A 375 -7.57 -27.12 3.61
#